data_c2e470b932d09fccf0083cb449c1369e
#
_entry.id   c2e470b932d09fccf0083cb449c1369e
#
_cell.length_a   1.000
_cell.length_b   1.000
_cell.length_c   1.000
_cell.angle_alpha   90.00
_cell.angle_beta   90.00
_cell.angle_gamma   90.00
#
_symmetry.space_group_name_H-M   'P 1'
#
loop_
_entity.id
_entity.type
_entity.pdbx_description
1 polymer ?
#
loop_
_entity_poly.entity_id
_entity_poly.type
_entity_poly.pdbx_seq_one_letter_code
_entity_poly.pdbx_strand_id
1 'polypeptide(L)'
;MSTPQPISSTFVLQTSALSGGPGALPLIKDLTHGWSAGLHWICGDEGTGKTSLLRLLAGDLSAMSGSVSVAPDDVFWADLQGAEHDQTTVQACWDALRPRYPRWNEELLQDLAEALDMTQHRAKRLEMLSTGSRRKVMLIAALASGATVTLLDQPFAALDLKSIRAIQDFLNEAAEHPSRAWIVADYEAPGDVPLASLLHL
;
A
#
# COMPACT_ATOMS: atom_id res chain seq x y z
N MET A 1 14.54 24.56 12.15
CA MET A 1 14.91 23.14 11.96
C MET A 1 14.31 22.40 13.14
N SER A 2 13.08 21.84 12.98
CA SER A 2 12.47 21.03 14.03
C SER A 2 13.07 19.64 14.00
N THR A 3 13.66 19.24 15.09
CA THR A 3 14.18 17.87 15.29
C THR A 3 13.00 16.90 15.21
N PRO A 4 13.08 15.83 14.41
CA PRO A 4 12.01 14.81 14.41
C PRO A 4 11.92 14.23 15.83
N GLN A 5 10.70 14.21 16.37
CA GLN A 5 10.44 13.57 17.67
C GLN A 5 10.62 12.04 17.51
N PRO A 6 11.20 11.36 18.50
CA PRO A 6 11.33 9.90 18.43
C PRO A 6 9.94 9.27 18.43
N ILE A 7 9.71 8.35 17.49
CA ILE A 7 8.50 7.56 17.38
C ILE A 7 8.31 6.80 18.69
N SER A 8 7.15 6.93 19.32
CA SER A 8 6.78 6.08 20.44
C SER A 8 6.86 4.61 19.97
N SER A 9 7.44 3.73 20.79
CA SER A 9 7.70 2.31 20.45
C SER A 9 6.44 1.49 20.08
N THR A 10 5.29 2.12 20.04
CA THR A 10 3.97 1.52 19.75
C THR A 10 3.58 1.65 18.27
N PHE A 11 4.07 2.67 17.55
CA PHE A 11 3.65 2.95 16.18
C PHE A 11 4.80 2.70 15.18
N VAL A 12 4.49 2.09 14.04
CA VAL A 12 5.43 1.92 12.92
C VAL A 12 5.35 3.08 11.92
N LEU A 13 4.21 3.79 11.90
CA LEU A 13 4.01 5.02 11.15
C LEU A 13 3.15 5.98 11.98
N GLN A 14 3.47 7.28 11.92
CA GLN A 14 2.73 8.32 12.64
C GLN A 14 2.65 9.60 11.82
N THR A 15 1.50 10.27 11.89
CA THR A 15 1.33 11.64 11.38
C THR A 15 1.14 12.62 12.53
N SER A 16 1.60 13.86 12.34
CA SER A 16 1.38 14.95 13.27
C SER A 16 0.91 16.19 12.50
N ALA A 17 -0.35 16.62 12.76
CA ALA A 17 -1.02 17.74 12.11
C ALA A 17 -0.85 17.75 10.58
N LEU A 18 -0.88 16.55 9.96
CA LEU A 18 -0.63 16.38 8.53
C LEU A 18 -1.76 17.01 7.72
N SER A 19 -1.39 17.90 6.82
CA SER A 19 -2.34 18.48 5.86
C SER A 19 -1.74 18.44 4.45
N GLY A 20 -2.56 18.09 3.45
CA GLY A 20 -2.12 18.02 2.06
C GLY A 20 -3.21 17.50 1.12
N GLY A 21 -2.88 17.51 -0.17
CA GLY A 21 -3.75 17.10 -1.26
C GLY A 21 -3.13 17.42 -2.61
N PRO A 22 -3.72 16.98 -3.73
CA PRO A 22 -3.16 17.16 -5.07
C PRO A 22 -3.32 18.59 -5.61
N GLY A 23 -4.18 19.42 -4.98
CA GLY A 23 -4.47 20.79 -5.42
C GLY A 23 -3.92 21.85 -4.47
N ALA A 24 -4.35 23.09 -4.66
CA ALA A 24 -3.95 24.23 -3.83
C ALA A 24 -4.56 24.22 -2.41
N LEU A 25 -5.64 23.48 -2.22
CA LEU A 25 -6.30 23.30 -0.91
C LEU A 25 -6.11 21.88 -0.43
N PRO A 26 -5.87 21.69 0.90
CA PRO A 26 -5.71 20.35 1.45
C PRO A 26 -7.04 19.60 1.46
N LEU A 27 -7.01 18.35 0.99
CA LEU A 27 -8.09 17.37 1.22
C LEU A 27 -7.97 16.76 2.62
N ILE A 28 -6.76 16.40 3.01
CA ILE A 28 -6.45 15.94 4.37
C ILE A 28 -6.09 17.16 5.20
N LYS A 29 -6.67 17.30 6.40
CA LYS A 29 -6.49 18.48 7.27
C LYS A 29 -6.18 18.03 8.69
N ASP A 30 -5.05 18.54 9.21
CA ASP A 30 -4.61 18.39 10.61
C ASP A 30 -4.65 16.94 11.15
N LEU A 31 -4.40 15.94 10.26
CA LEU A 31 -4.46 14.54 10.65
C LEU A 31 -3.30 14.20 11.58
N THR A 32 -3.64 13.87 12.83
CA THR A 32 -2.71 13.27 13.78
C THR A 32 -3.19 11.87 14.10
N HIS A 33 -2.44 10.86 13.64
CA HIS A 33 -2.80 9.46 13.78
C HIS A 33 -1.55 8.58 13.87
N GLY A 34 -1.66 7.46 14.60
CA GLY A 34 -0.59 6.47 14.71
C GLY A 34 -1.06 5.10 14.21
N TRP A 35 -0.26 4.49 13.35
CA TRP A 35 -0.46 3.12 12.88
C TRP A 35 0.54 2.20 13.58
N SER A 36 0.03 1.26 14.36
CA SER A 36 0.80 0.17 14.98
C SER A 36 1.13 -0.92 13.95
N ALA A 37 1.76 -2.00 14.38
CA ALA A 37 1.78 -3.23 13.59
C ALA A 37 0.36 -3.79 13.42
N GLY A 38 0.11 -4.53 12.32
CA GLY A 38 -1.17 -5.15 11.99
C GLY A 38 -1.84 -4.54 10.77
N LEU A 39 -3.14 -4.80 10.62
CA LEU A 39 -3.95 -4.35 9.49
C LEU A 39 -4.79 -3.13 9.87
N HIS A 40 -4.72 -2.11 9.03
CA HIS A 40 -5.44 -0.86 9.19
C HIS A 40 -6.31 -0.58 7.97
N TRP A 41 -7.44 0.06 8.17
CA TRP A 41 -8.35 0.39 7.09
C TRP A 41 -8.71 1.87 7.08
N ILE A 42 -8.71 2.46 5.89
CA ILE A 42 -9.14 3.84 5.65
C ILE A 42 -10.38 3.78 4.77
N CYS A 43 -11.53 4.17 5.34
CA CYS A 43 -12.81 4.21 4.64
C CYS A 43 -13.17 5.63 4.22
N GLY A 44 -14.02 5.73 3.22
CA GLY A 44 -14.64 6.97 2.78
C GLY A 44 -15.16 6.88 1.36
N ASP A 45 -16.00 7.82 0.98
CA ASP A 45 -16.56 7.92 -0.36
C ASP A 45 -15.50 8.30 -1.40
N GLU A 46 -15.89 8.30 -2.66
CA GLU A 46 -15.05 8.81 -3.74
C GLU A 46 -14.72 10.29 -3.52
N GLY A 47 -13.46 10.67 -3.73
CA GLY A 47 -13.00 12.05 -3.58
C GLY A 47 -12.69 12.49 -2.15
N THR A 48 -12.90 11.68 -1.11
CA THR A 48 -12.61 12.07 0.29
C THR A 48 -11.11 12.22 0.59
N GLY A 49 -10.24 11.74 -0.31
CA GLY A 49 -8.79 11.92 -0.17
C GLY A 49 -8.02 10.66 0.24
N LYS A 50 -8.62 9.47 0.19
CA LYS A 50 -7.97 8.19 0.53
C LYS A 50 -6.63 7.99 -0.19
N THR A 51 -6.64 8.06 -1.52
CA THR A 51 -5.42 7.97 -2.35
C THR A 51 -4.43 9.08 -2.00
N SER A 52 -4.91 10.31 -1.76
CA SER A 52 -4.06 11.43 -1.37
C SER A 52 -3.39 11.19 -0.03
N LEU A 53 -4.11 10.60 0.95
CA LEU A 53 -3.53 10.24 2.22
C LEU A 53 -2.45 9.17 2.06
N LEU A 54 -2.71 8.09 1.31
CA LEU A 54 -1.68 7.07 1.04
C LEU A 54 -0.44 7.67 0.38
N ARG A 55 -0.61 8.57 -0.60
CA ARG A 55 0.50 9.26 -1.26
C ARG A 55 1.28 10.18 -0.32
N LEU A 56 0.60 10.87 0.61
CA LEU A 56 1.25 11.66 1.65
C LEU A 56 2.06 10.76 2.61
N LEU A 57 1.49 9.63 3.04
CA LEU A 57 2.18 8.65 3.90
C LEU A 57 3.40 8.03 3.22
N ALA A 58 3.33 7.83 1.90
CA ALA A 58 4.43 7.32 1.08
C ALA A 58 5.53 8.36 0.79
N GLY A 59 5.27 9.64 1.02
CA GLY A 59 6.14 10.73 0.57
C GLY A 59 6.10 11.00 -0.94
N ASP A 60 5.16 10.37 -1.67
CA ASP A 60 4.91 10.57 -3.11
C ASP A 60 4.17 11.89 -3.37
N LEU A 61 3.45 12.38 -2.38
CA LEU A 61 2.82 13.70 -2.36
C LEU A 61 3.40 14.51 -1.20
N SER A 62 3.86 15.72 -1.49
CA SER A 62 4.41 16.62 -0.45
C SER A 62 3.32 17.14 0.47
N ALA A 63 3.55 17.05 1.77
CA ALA A 63 2.67 17.68 2.75
C ALA A 63 2.71 19.22 2.63
N MET A 64 1.56 19.86 2.78
CA MET A 64 1.45 21.33 2.90
C MET A 64 1.82 21.80 4.29
N SER A 65 1.48 21.00 5.33
CA SER A 65 1.89 21.21 6.72
C SER A 65 1.92 19.90 7.48
N GLY A 66 2.51 19.90 8.67
CA GLY A 66 2.66 18.72 9.50
C GLY A 66 3.78 17.80 9.06
N SER A 67 3.77 16.58 9.53
CA SER A 67 4.83 15.62 9.23
C SER A 67 4.32 14.18 9.23
N VAL A 68 5.07 13.32 8.52
CA VAL A 68 4.96 11.85 8.56
C VAL A 68 6.26 11.31 9.12
N SER A 69 6.19 10.37 10.03
CA SER A 69 7.33 9.66 10.61
C SER A 69 7.12 8.16 10.48
N VAL A 70 8.11 7.46 9.95
CA VAL A 70 8.10 6.01 9.70
C VAL A 70 9.33 5.39 10.37
N ALA A 71 9.19 4.23 10.94
CA ALA A 71 10.29 3.50 11.56
C ALA A 71 10.25 2.01 11.16
N PRO A 72 11.33 1.52 10.53
CA PRO A 72 12.38 2.19 9.75
C PRO A 72 11.85 2.80 8.45
N ASP A 73 12.63 3.54 7.69
CA ASP A 73 12.24 4.29 6.50
C ASP A 73 11.93 3.42 5.27
N ASP A 74 11.03 2.45 5.41
CA ASP A 74 10.62 1.61 4.30
C ASP A 74 9.08 1.49 4.20
N VAL A 75 8.54 2.34 3.37
CA VAL A 75 7.13 2.30 2.98
C VAL A 75 7.04 1.74 1.57
N PHE A 76 6.22 0.71 1.36
CA PHE A 76 5.87 0.27 0.03
C PHE A 76 4.70 1.10 -0.50
N TRP A 77 4.96 1.78 -1.58
CA TRP A 77 3.99 2.43 -2.44
C TRP A 77 4.44 2.29 -3.89
N ALA A 78 3.56 1.84 -4.76
CA ALA A 78 3.81 1.81 -6.20
C ALA A 78 2.48 2.02 -6.95
N ASP A 79 2.50 2.95 -7.88
CA ASP A 79 1.44 3.14 -8.86
C ASP A 79 1.95 2.67 -10.23
N LEU A 80 1.41 1.57 -10.75
CA LEU A 80 1.73 1.02 -12.05
C LEU A 80 0.66 1.32 -13.10
N GLN A 81 -0.28 2.22 -12.80
CA GLN A 81 -1.38 2.54 -13.73
C GLN A 81 -0.95 3.51 -14.84
N GLY A 82 0.11 4.27 -14.64
CA GLY A 82 0.61 5.23 -15.61
C GLY A 82 1.12 4.60 -16.91
N ALA A 83 0.94 5.31 -18.03
CA ALA A 83 1.38 4.87 -19.36
C ALA A 83 2.91 4.74 -19.49
N GLU A 84 3.67 5.39 -18.64
CA GLU A 84 5.13 5.29 -18.56
C GLU A 84 5.62 3.88 -18.25
N HIS A 85 4.77 3.04 -17.65
CA HIS A 85 5.08 1.64 -17.35
C HIS A 85 4.65 0.67 -18.44
N ASP A 86 3.93 1.11 -19.48
CA ASP A 86 3.27 0.26 -20.47
C ASP A 86 4.23 -0.70 -21.18
N GLN A 87 5.43 -0.25 -21.52
CA GLN A 87 6.44 -1.04 -22.22
C GLN A 87 7.26 -1.96 -21.29
N THR A 88 7.09 -1.86 -19.99
CA THR A 88 7.81 -2.67 -19.00
C THR A 88 7.13 -4.04 -18.86
N THR A 89 7.92 -5.12 -18.80
CA THR A 89 7.35 -6.45 -18.53
C THR A 89 7.03 -6.61 -17.03
N VAL A 90 6.13 -7.53 -16.72
CA VAL A 90 5.79 -7.89 -15.33
C VAL A 90 7.06 -8.21 -14.53
N GLN A 91 7.93 -9.08 -15.08
CA GLN A 91 9.17 -9.46 -14.40
C GLN A 91 10.09 -8.24 -14.19
N ALA A 92 10.24 -7.38 -15.20
CA ALA A 92 11.07 -6.19 -15.09
C ALA A 92 10.53 -5.19 -14.04
N CYS A 93 9.20 -5.09 -13.84
CA CYS A 93 8.62 -4.30 -12.76
C CYS A 93 9.05 -4.83 -11.39
N TRP A 94 8.98 -6.14 -11.17
CA TRP A 94 9.40 -6.75 -9.90
C TRP A 94 10.91 -6.62 -9.68
N ASP A 95 11.72 -6.82 -10.73
CA ASP A 95 13.18 -6.68 -10.66
C ASP A 95 13.61 -5.24 -10.32
N ALA A 96 12.87 -4.24 -10.80
CA ALA A 96 13.12 -2.83 -10.50
C ALA A 96 12.72 -2.43 -9.05
N LEU A 97 11.70 -3.09 -8.50
CA LEU A 97 11.23 -2.84 -7.14
C LEU A 97 12.11 -3.55 -6.08
N ARG A 98 12.53 -4.79 -6.36
CA ARG A 98 13.30 -5.65 -5.44
C ARG A 98 14.47 -4.95 -4.73
N PRO A 99 15.38 -4.20 -5.39
CA PRO A 99 16.51 -3.57 -4.73
C PRO A 99 16.13 -2.48 -3.72
N ARG A 100 14.90 -1.95 -3.79
CA ARG A 100 14.40 -0.90 -2.90
C ARG A 100 13.96 -1.45 -1.55
N TYR A 101 13.73 -2.77 -1.46
CA TYR A 101 13.18 -3.43 -0.28
C TYR A 101 14.10 -4.56 0.20
N PRO A 102 14.96 -4.32 1.20
CA PRO A 102 15.96 -5.29 1.64
C PRO A 102 15.39 -6.60 2.19
N ARG A 103 14.12 -6.58 2.61
CA ARG A 103 13.39 -7.76 3.13
C ARG A 103 12.47 -8.40 2.09
N TRP A 104 12.74 -8.13 0.79
CA TRP A 104 11.98 -8.74 -0.30
C TRP A 104 11.97 -10.27 -0.19
N ASN A 105 10.77 -10.84 -0.21
CA ASN A 105 10.57 -12.28 -0.11
C ASN A 105 10.25 -12.87 -1.50
N GLU A 106 11.26 -13.51 -2.10
CA GLU A 106 11.13 -14.08 -3.44
C GLU A 106 10.21 -15.32 -3.46
N GLU A 107 10.22 -16.13 -2.40
CA GLU A 107 9.36 -17.31 -2.28
C GLU A 107 7.88 -16.87 -2.25
N LEU A 108 7.56 -15.92 -1.38
CA LEU A 108 6.21 -15.34 -1.31
C LEU A 108 5.77 -14.69 -2.64
N LEU A 109 6.70 -14.03 -3.36
CA LEU A 109 6.38 -13.49 -4.68
C LEU A 109 5.99 -14.59 -5.68
N GLN A 110 6.70 -15.73 -5.65
CA GLN A 110 6.38 -16.87 -6.51
C GLN A 110 5.00 -17.46 -6.16
N ASP A 111 4.74 -17.69 -4.88
CA ASP A 111 3.47 -18.25 -4.38
C ASP A 111 2.29 -17.33 -4.73
N LEU A 112 2.43 -16.03 -4.52
CA LEU A 112 1.41 -15.05 -4.89
C LEU A 112 1.22 -14.96 -6.42
N ALA A 113 2.30 -15.05 -7.20
CA ALA A 113 2.20 -15.04 -8.65
C ALA A 113 1.46 -16.28 -9.17
N GLU A 114 1.60 -17.43 -8.54
CA GLU A 114 0.84 -18.64 -8.86
C GLU A 114 -0.62 -18.50 -8.40
N ALA A 115 -0.87 -18.12 -7.15
CA ALA A 115 -2.21 -17.97 -6.58
C ALA A 115 -3.09 -16.99 -7.36
N LEU A 116 -2.48 -15.90 -7.89
CA LEU A 116 -3.13 -14.84 -8.66
C LEU A 116 -3.09 -15.07 -10.19
N ASP A 117 -2.64 -16.25 -10.65
CA ASP A 117 -2.53 -16.62 -12.08
C ASP A 117 -1.63 -15.67 -12.90
N MET A 118 -0.54 -15.17 -12.29
CA MET A 118 0.37 -14.21 -12.94
C MET A 118 1.68 -14.84 -13.43
N THR A 119 1.97 -16.09 -13.13
CA THR A 119 3.21 -16.79 -13.51
C THR A 119 3.42 -16.80 -15.03
N GLN A 120 2.38 -17.09 -15.82
CA GLN A 120 2.43 -17.12 -17.29
C GLN A 120 2.47 -15.71 -17.93
N HIS A 121 2.32 -14.66 -17.12
CA HIS A 121 2.30 -13.27 -17.60
C HIS A 121 3.65 -12.55 -17.41
N ARG A 122 4.66 -13.16 -16.81
CA ARG A 122 5.94 -12.52 -16.44
C ARG A 122 6.65 -11.84 -17.61
N ALA A 123 6.61 -12.44 -18.79
CA ALA A 123 7.23 -11.89 -19.99
C ALA A 123 6.34 -10.89 -20.74
N LYS A 124 5.07 -10.72 -20.36
CA LYS A 124 4.15 -9.76 -20.99
C LYS A 124 4.45 -8.35 -20.53
N ARG A 125 4.31 -7.37 -21.44
CA ARG A 125 4.33 -5.96 -21.11
C ARG A 125 3.04 -5.57 -20.39
N LEU A 126 3.09 -4.53 -19.56
CA LEU A 126 1.93 -4.10 -18.77
C LEU A 126 0.77 -3.65 -19.67
N GLU A 127 1.03 -3.05 -20.83
CA GLU A 127 -0.01 -2.69 -21.82
C GLU A 127 -0.81 -3.89 -22.36
N MET A 128 -0.25 -5.10 -22.29
CA MET A 128 -0.88 -6.34 -22.74
C MET A 128 -1.79 -6.98 -21.68
N LEU A 129 -1.83 -6.40 -20.51
CA LEU A 129 -2.59 -6.91 -19.37
C LEU A 129 -3.94 -6.20 -19.25
N SER A 130 -4.96 -6.92 -18.76
CA SER A 130 -6.18 -6.28 -18.28
C SER A 130 -5.88 -5.40 -17.07
N THR A 131 -6.76 -4.45 -16.78
CA THR A 131 -6.67 -3.59 -15.58
C THR A 131 -6.50 -4.43 -14.30
N GLY A 132 -7.27 -5.51 -14.16
CA GLY A 132 -7.16 -6.41 -13.01
C GLY A 132 -5.81 -7.13 -12.96
N SER A 133 -5.31 -7.65 -14.10
CA SER A 133 -3.99 -8.30 -14.15
C SER A 133 -2.86 -7.31 -13.85
N ARG A 134 -2.94 -6.08 -14.35
CA ARG A 134 -1.96 -5.02 -14.05
C ARG A 134 -1.96 -4.67 -12.56
N ARG A 135 -3.13 -4.65 -11.92
CA ARG A 135 -3.26 -4.46 -10.47
C ARG A 135 -2.62 -5.60 -9.69
N LYS A 136 -2.79 -6.86 -10.13
CA LYS A 136 -2.14 -8.03 -9.50
C LYS A 136 -0.61 -7.90 -9.49
N VAL A 137 0.00 -7.34 -10.54
CA VAL A 137 1.47 -7.11 -10.59
C VAL A 137 1.92 -6.28 -9.39
N MET A 138 1.24 -5.17 -9.12
CA MET A 138 1.53 -4.27 -8.00
C MET A 138 1.26 -4.96 -6.65
N LEU A 139 0.12 -5.63 -6.51
CA LEU A 139 -0.26 -6.32 -5.26
C LEU A 139 0.77 -7.40 -4.88
N ILE A 140 1.18 -8.24 -5.82
CA ILE A 140 2.21 -9.26 -5.59
C ILE A 140 3.51 -8.62 -5.08
N ALA A 141 3.96 -7.54 -5.73
CA ALA A 141 5.15 -6.82 -5.29
C ALA A 141 4.98 -6.21 -3.88
N ALA A 142 3.82 -5.62 -3.60
CA ALA A 142 3.50 -5.00 -2.32
C ALA A 142 3.57 -6.01 -1.18
N LEU A 143 2.90 -7.15 -1.34
CA LEU A 143 2.84 -8.18 -0.31
C LEU A 143 4.19 -8.87 -0.11
N ALA A 144 4.96 -9.08 -1.19
CA ALA A 144 6.30 -9.69 -1.13
C ALA A 144 7.42 -8.72 -0.73
N SER A 145 7.16 -7.41 -0.68
CA SER A 145 8.19 -6.37 -0.45
C SER A 145 8.94 -6.50 0.86
N GLY A 146 8.30 -7.03 1.90
CA GLY A 146 8.86 -7.04 3.25
C GLY A 146 8.94 -5.66 3.90
N ALA A 147 8.36 -4.61 3.29
CA ALA A 147 8.36 -3.25 3.83
C ALA A 147 7.71 -3.18 5.22
N THR A 148 8.19 -2.28 6.08
CA THR A 148 7.60 -2.07 7.41
C THR A 148 6.15 -1.58 7.30
N VAL A 149 5.88 -0.73 6.31
CA VAL A 149 4.53 -0.26 6.00
C VAL A 149 4.21 -0.56 4.54
N THR A 150 3.10 -1.22 4.28
CA THR A 150 2.58 -1.50 2.93
C THR A 150 1.28 -0.76 2.73
N LEU A 151 1.22 0.11 1.73
CA LEU A 151 0.05 0.93 1.40
C LEU A 151 -0.68 0.33 0.19
N LEU A 152 -1.98 0.08 0.32
CA LEU A 152 -2.80 -0.56 -0.70
C LEU A 152 -4.04 0.31 -1.00
N ASP A 153 -4.13 0.83 -2.23
CA ASP A 153 -5.28 1.63 -2.68
C ASP A 153 -6.26 0.76 -3.46
N GLN A 154 -7.46 0.57 -2.93
CA GLN A 154 -8.53 -0.23 -3.53
C GLN A 154 -8.02 -1.59 -4.05
N PRO A 155 -7.42 -2.44 -3.20
CA PRO A 155 -6.71 -3.63 -3.66
C PRO A 155 -7.60 -4.64 -4.38
N PHE A 156 -8.92 -4.63 -4.15
CA PHE A 156 -9.85 -5.59 -4.71
C PHE A 156 -10.50 -5.13 -6.02
N ALA A 157 -10.34 -3.87 -6.41
CA ALA A 157 -10.97 -3.32 -7.60
C ALA A 157 -10.51 -4.03 -8.88
N ALA A 158 -11.46 -4.41 -9.74
CA ALA A 158 -11.26 -5.11 -11.00
C ALA A 158 -10.62 -6.51 -10.90
N LEU A 159 -10.63 -7.13 -9.72
CA LEU A 159 -10.15 -8.49 -9.51
C LEU A 159 -11.28 -9.52 -9.63
N ASP A 160 -10.90 -10.74 -10.02
CA ASP A 160 -11.78 -11.91 -9.95
C ASP A 160 -11.91 -12.41 -8.49
N LEU A 161 -12.98 -13.18 -8.21
CA LEU A 161 -13.27 -13.67 -6.86
C LEU A 161 -12.16 -14.55 -6.26
N LYS A 162 -11.45 -15.33 -7.09
CA LYS A 162 -10.32 -16.16 -6.64
C LYS A 162 -9.19 -15.27 -6.10
N SER A 163 -8.85 -14.24 -6.85
CA SER A 163 -7.81 -13.28 -6.48
C SER A 163 -8.19 -12.46 -5.25
N ILE A 164 -9.46 -12.02 -5.14
CA ILE A 164 -9.96 -11.33 -3.95
C ILE A 164 -9.77 -12.21 -2.71
N ARG A 165 -10.16 -13.49 -2.76
CA ARG A 165 -10.01 -14.41 -1.63
C ARG A 165 -8.53 -14.60 -1.25
N ALA A 166 -7.65 -14.83 -2.21
CA ALA A 166 -6.22 -15.01 -1.93
C ALA A 166 -5.61 -13.79 -1.22
N ILE A 167 -6.01 -12.56 -1.63
CA ILE A 167 -5.53 -11.34 -0.97
C ILE A 167 -6.17 -11.17 0.41
N GLN A 168 -7.45 -11.51 0.58
CA GLN A 168 -8.11 -11.47 1.89
C GLN A 168 -7.47 -12.45 2.87
N ASP A 169 -7.18 -13.69 2.44
CA ASP A 169 -6.50 -14.69 3.25
C ASP A 169 -5.13 -14.17 3.71
N PHE A 170 -4.34 -13.59 2.79
CA PHE A 170 -3.07 -12.94 3.15
C PHE A 170 -3.25 -11.81 4.18
N LEU A 171 -4.22 -10.91 3.97
CA LEU A 171 -4.45 -9.78 4.88
C LEU A 171 -4.95 -10.25 6.25
N ASN A 172 -5.71 -11.34 6.33
CA ASN A 172 -6.11 -11.96 7.59
C ASN A 172 -4.90 -12.46 8.39
N GLU A 173 -3.96 -13.14 7.74
CA GLU A 173 -2.71 -13.58 8.36
C GLU A 173 -1.84 -12.38 8.77
N ALA A 174 -1.79 -11.37 7.91
CA ALA A 174 -1.02 -10.14 8.14
C ALA A 174 -1.54 -9.30 9.32
N ALA A 175 -2.83 -9.41 9.66
CA ALA A 175 -3.47 -8.63 10.73
C ALA A 175 -2.81 -8.81 12.10
N GLU A 176 -2.22 -9.97 12.38
CA GLU A 176 -1.54 -10.30 13.64
C GLU A 176 -0.01 -10.13 13.56
N HIS A 177 0.51 -9.55 12.48
CA HIS A 177 1.97 -9.41 12.32
C HIS A 177 2.57 -8.49 13.38
N PRO A 178 3.67 -8.88 14.06
CA PRO A 178 4.15 -8.18 15.26
C PRO A 178 4.88 -6.86 15.00
N SER A 179 5.30 -6.59 13.76
CA SER A 179 6.20 -5.45 13.47
C SER A 179 5.97 -4.74 12.13
N ARG A 180 5.00 -5.20 11.32
CA ARG A 180 4.67 -4.59 10.02
C ARG A 180 3.23 -4.11 10.02
N ALA A 181 2.95 -3.05 9.25
CA ALA A 181 1.60 -2.55 9.04
C ALA A 181 1.19 -2.65 7.57
N TRP A 182 -0.05 -3.05 7.34
CA TRP A 182 -0.73 -2.93 6.06
C TRP A 182 -1.85 -1.91 6.21
N ILE A 183 -1.81 -0.86 5.41
CA ILE A 183 -2.80 0.22 5.42
C ILE A 183 -3.57 0.14 4.11
N VAL A 184 -4.80 -0.28 4.19
CA VAL A 184 -5.70 -0.45 3.04
C VAL A 184 -6.67 0.72 2.98
N ALA A 185 -6.79 1.34 1.81
CA ALA A 185 -7.79 2.36 1.55
C ALA A 185 -8.86 1.79 0.61
N ASP A 186 -10.13 1.80 1.02
CA ASP A 186 -11.25 1.34 0.22
C ASP A 186 -12.55 2.06 0.64
N TYR A 187 -13.68 1.73 0.01
CA TYR A 187 -14.99 2.30 0.35
C TYR A 187 -15.47 1.82 1.71
N GLU A 188 -15.38 0.53 1.97
CA GLU A 188 -15.84 -0.13 3.17
C GLU A 188 -14.79 -1.08 3.72
N ALA A 189 -14.76 -1.25 5.02
CA ALA A 189 -13.91 -2.25 5.67
C ALA A 189 -14.60 -3.62 5.64
N PRO A 190 -13.85 -4.73 5.47
CA PRO A 190 -14.41 -6.07 5.58
C PRO A 190 -14.88 -6.34 7.02
N GLY A 191 -16.06 -6.98 7.15
CA GLY A 191 -16.67 -7.23 8.47
C GLY A 191 -15.96 -8.29 9.31
N ASP A 192 -15.19 -9.17 8.67
CA ASP A 192 -14.69 -10.39 9.30
C ASP A 192 -13.16 -10.40 9.53
N VAL A 193 -12.48 -9.27 9.26
CA VAL A 193 -11.02 -9.18 9.41
C VAL A 193 -10.67 -8.39 10.67
N PRO A 194 -9.77 -8.88 11.55
CA PRO A 194 -9.35 -8.13 12.72
C PRO A 194 -8.52 -6.91 12.29
N LEU A 195 -9.03 -5.71 12.57
CA LEU A 195 -8.36 -4.45 12.25
C LEU A 195 -7.70 -3.86 13.49
N ALA A 196 -6.44 -3.46 13.37
CA ALA A 196 -5.74 -2.69 14.41
C ALA A 196 -6.29 -1.27 14.52
N SER A 197 -6.74 -0.66 13.41
CA SER A 197 -7.52 0.59 13.42
C SER A 197 -8.38 0.76 12.18
N LEU A 198 -9.43 1.57 12.31
CA LEU A 198 -10.31 2.03 11.24
C LEU A 198 -10.35 3.56 11.25
N LEU A 199 -10.00 4.18 10.13
CA LEU A 199 -10.04 5.62 9.93
C LEU A 199 -11.12 5.95 8.88
N HIS A 200 -11.98 6.92 9.16
CA HIS A 200 -12.96 7.43 8.20
C HIS A 200 -12.54 8.83 7.73
N LEU A 201 -12.56 9.04 6.40
CA LEU A 201 -12.29 10.32 5.73
C LEU A 201 -13.55 10.94 5.16
#